data_62eff4ebaf36558f0dfdad6b5fcb4069
#
_entry.id   62eff4ebaf36558f0dfdad6b5fcb4069
#
_cell.length_a   1.000
_cell.length_b   1.000
_cell.length_c   1.000
_cell.angle_alpha   90.00
_cell.angle_beta   90.00
_cell.angle_gamma   90.00
#
_symmetry.space_group_name_H-M   'P 1'
#
loop_
_entity.id
_entity.type
_entity.pdbx_description
1 polymer ?
#
loop_
_entity_poly.entity_id
_entity_poly.type
_entity_poly.pdbx_seq_one_letter_code
_entity_poly.pdbx_strand_id
1 'polypeptide(L)'
;MMCGRYAISKVVKKTKNIININEGVEDSDNYNAYPTQLLPIIKKDGDILMMTNYHWGLIPKWSEKMSDFRPLNNARLETLMDKRTFSGLIAKQRCVVPADGYYEWRKNDEGKKFPYFIKHEHNEIFFFSALYQKNTNLEFSVITTEAKGTILDIHHRMPVILKEEEIENYLSSKDPMAFLNSHQNPELVFYEVGRDVNNPSNNFIELLDPA
;
A
#
# COMPACT_ATOMS: atom_id res chain seq x y z
N MET A 1 13.89 -3.02 3.58
CA MET A 1 12.53 -3.43 3.13
C MET A 1 11.79 -2.11 2.92
N MET A 2 11.19 -1.90 1.79
CA MET A 2 10.51 -0.65 1.42
C MET A 2 9.03 -0.74 1.74
N CYS A 3 8.40 0.35 2.16
CA CYS A 3 6.96 0.45 2.43
C CYS A 3 6.40 -0.87 2.98
N GLY A 4 6.93 -1.26 4.13
CA GLY A 4 6.61 -2.54 4.77
C GLY A 4 5.71 -2.39 5.98
N ARG A 5 5.16 -1.20 6.20
CA ARG A 5 4.32 -0.90 7.35
C ARG A 5 3.40 0.28 7.06
N TYR A 6 2.11 0.17 7.39
CA TYR A 6 1.17 1.28 7.26
C TYR A 6 0.09 1.22 8.35
N ALA A 7 -0.69 2.29 8.46
CA ALA A 7 -1.80 2.39 9.41
C ALA A 7 -3.13 2.51 8.67
N ILE A 8 -4.15 1.88 9.23
CA ILE A 8 -5.56 2.01 8.82
C ILE A 8 -6.44 2.10 10.06
N SER A 9 -7.40 3.00 10.05
CA SER A 9 -8.41 3.11 11.10
C SER A 9 -9.76 3.45 10.50
N LYS A 10 -10.82 2.77 10.94
CA LYS A 10 -12.20 2.94 10.46
C LYS A 10 -12.28 3.01 8.94
N VAL A 11 -11.55 2.11 8.27
CA VAL A 11 -11.25 2.18 6.83
C VAL A 11 -12.51 2.07 5.97
N VAL A 12 -13.47 1.23 6.36
CA VAL A 12 -14.74 1.09 5.64
C VAL A 12 -15.52 2.39 5.70
N LYS A 13 -15.70 2.93 6.92
CA LYS A 13 -16.43 4.18 7.13
C LYS A 13 -15.78 5.36 6.40
N LYS A 14 -14.46 5.52 6.52
CA LYS A 14 -13.72 6.60 5.85
C LYS A 14 -13.85 6.48 4.33
N THR A 15 -13.65 5.30 3.76
CA THR A 15 -13.74 5.08 2.33
C THR A 15 -15.14 5.34 1.79
N LYS A 16 -16.20 4.87 2.49
CA LYS A 16 -17.60 5.09 2.07
C LYS A 16 -18.02 6.56 2.08
N ASN A 17 -17.35 7.39 2.85
CA ASN A 17 -17.63 8.83 2.86
C ASN A 17 -17.12 9.54 1.59
N ILE A 18 -16.21 8.92 0.85
CA ILE A 18 -15.56 9.51 -0.33
C ILE A 18 -15.89 8.78 -1.62
N ILE A 19 -15.94 7.46 -1.62
CA ILE A 19 -16.26 6.66 -2.81
C ILE A 19 -17.37 5.66 -2.53
N ASN A 20 -18.19 5.38 -3.55
CA ASN A 20 -19.25 4.38 -3.44
C ASN A 20 -18.65 2.97 -3.56
N ILE A 21 -18.63 2.23 -2.47
CA ILE A 21 -18.13 0.85 -2.40
C ILE A 21 -19.17 -0.09 -1.81
N ASN A 22 -19.17 -1.34 -2.28
CA ASN A 22 -19.78 -2.44 -1.58
C ASN A 22 -18.76 -3.06 -0.62
N GLU A 23 -19.15 -3.21 0.63
CA GLU A 23 -18.29 -3.78 1.66
C GLU A 23 -18.48 -5.28 1.80
N GLY A 24 -17.37 -5.99 1.81
CA GLY A 24 -17.28 -7.41 2.21
C GLY A 24 -16.41 -7.61 3.45
N VAL A 25 -16.17 -6.51 4.20
CA VAL A 25 -15.29 -6.49 5.39
C VAL A 25 -15.90 -5.61 6.47
N GLU A 26 -15.57 -5.89 7.72
CA GLU A 26 -15.91 -5.06 8.87
C GLU A 26 -14.83 -4.01 9.12
N ASP A 27 -15.21 -2.88 9.73
CA ASP A 27 -14.25 -1.88 10.19
C ASP A 27 -13.36 -2.47 11.28
N SER A 28 -12.06 -2.34 11.08
CA SER A 28 -11.04 -2.71 12.07
C SER A 28 -9.91 -1.71 12.03
N ASP A 29 -9.37 -1.40 13.20
CA ASP A 29 -8.23 -0.53 13.33
C ASP A 29 -6.94 -1.37 13.35
N ASN A 30 -5.98 -0.98 12.50
CA ASN A 30 -4.65 -1.57 12.49
C ASN A 30 -3.61 -0.46 12.30
N TYR A 31 -3.08 0.01 13.41
CA TYR A 31 -2.10 1.11 13.41
C TYR A 31 -0.68 0.65 13.05
N ASN A 32 -0.49 -0.65 12.81
CA ASN A 32 0.81 -1.25 12.54
C ASN A 32 0.72 -2.40 11.55
N ALA A 33 -0.05 -2.23 10.46
CA ALA A 33 -0.23 -3.24 9.43
C ALA A 33 1.11 -3.61 8.78
N TYR A 34 1.37 -4.91 8.63
CA TYR A 34 2.62 -5.45 8.09
C TYR A 34 2.38 -6.62 7.11
N PRO A 35 3.36 -6.94 6.27
CA PRO A 35 3.25 -8.06 5.33
C PRO A 35 2.83 -9.37 5.98
N THR A 36 2.11 -10.19 5.22
CA THR A 36 1.46 -11.45 5.58
C THR A 36 0.11 -11.32 6.28
N GLN A 37 -0.24 -10.15 6.79
CA GLN A 37 -1.58 -9.93 7.35
C GLN A 37 -2.66 -9.91 6.27
N LEU A 38 -3.88 -10.26 6.68
CA LEU A 38 -5.10 -10.15 5.91
C LEU A 38 -5.64 -8.71 6.06
N LEU A 39 -5.64 -7.93 4.98
CA LEU A 39 -5.87 -6.49 5.00
C LEU A 39 -6.84 -6.09 3.88
N PRO A 40 -7.61 -5.00 4.05
CA PRO A 40 -8.59 -4.56 3.07
C PRO A 40 -7.94 -3.98 1.81
N ILE A 41 -8.46 -4.40 0.67
CA ILE A 41 -8.20 -3.80 -0.64
C ILE A 41 -9.52 -3.42 -1.29
N ILE A 42 -9.49 -2.50 -2.23
CA ILE A 42 -10.63 -2.14 -3.08
C ILE A 42 -10.28 -2.54 -4.51
N LYS A 43 -11.13 -3.33 -5.13
CA LYS A 43 -11.01 -3.76 -6.52
C LYS A 43 -12.32 -3.58 -7.26
N LYS A 44 -12.26 -3.58 -8.58
CA LYS A 44 -13.45 -3.60 -9.42
C LYS A 44 -13.98 -5.03 -9.56
N ASP A 45 -15.30 -5.19 -9.44
CA ASP A 45 -16.02 -6.43 -9.71
C ASP A 45 -17.24 -6.10 -10.59
N GLY A 46 -17.10 -6.33 -11.90
CA GLY A 46 -18.03 -5.73 -12.87
C GLY A 46 -17.91 -4.20 -12.85
N ASP A 47 -19.04 -3.53 -12.65
CA ASP A 47 -19.13 -2.06 -12.60
C ASP A 47 -19.10 -1.50 -11.17
N ILE A 48 -18.96 -2.36 -10.17
CA ILE A 48 -18.94 -1.94 -8.76
C ILE A 48 -17.55 -2.02 -8.14
N LEU A 49 -17.28 -1.12 -7.21
CA LEU A 49 -16.10 -1.19 -6.35
C LEU A 49 -16.42 -2.05 -5.12
N MET A 50 -15.61 -3.08 -4.90
CA MET A 50 -15.77 -4.01 -3.79
C MET A 50 -14.57 -3.91 -2.84
N MET A 51 -14.82 -3.65 -1.55
CA MET A 51 -13.81 -3.78 -0.51
C MET A 51 -13.81 -5.20 0.03
N THR A 52 -12.64 -5.83 0.08
CA THR A 52 -12.45 -7.23 0.51
C THR A 52 -11.06 -7.44 1.06
N ASN A 53 -10.86 -8.46 1.89
CA ASN A 53 -9.57 -8.74 2.52
C ASN A 53 -8.69 -9.66 1.67
N TYR A 54 -7.42 -9.28 1.53
CA TYR A 54 -6.36 -10.04 0.87
C TYR A 54 -5.08 -10.05 1.72
N HIS A 55 -4.28 -11.08 1.61
CA HIS A 55 -2.98 -11.14 2.27
C HIS A 55 -1.97 -10.21 1.59
N TRP A 56 -1.29 -9.38 2.39
CA TRP A 56 -0.23 -8.52 1.88
C TRP A 56 1.06 -9.31 1.65
N GLY A 57 1.38 -9.55 0.40
CA GLY A 57 2.54 -10.30 -0.04
C GLY A 57 2.16 -11.39 -1.03
N LEU A 58 2.45 -11.14 -2.29
CA LEU A 58 2.09 -11.97 -3.42
C LEU A 58 3.06 -13.14 -3.57
N ILE A 59 2.56 -14.38 -3.65
CA ILE A 59 3.33 -15.59 -3.90
C ILE A 59 3.02 -16.07 -5.32
N PRO A 60 3.95 -15.90 -6.29
CA PRO A 60 3.72 -16.35 -7.65
C PRO A 60 3.51 -17.88 -7.70
N LYS A 61 2.61 -18.33 -8.56
CA LYS A 61 2.27 -19.75 -8.68
C LYS A 61 3.49 -20.66 -8.88
N TRP A 62 4.51 -20.20 -9.59
CA TRP A 62 5.74 -20.97 -9.82
C TRP A 62 6.59 -21.15 -8.55
N SER A 63 6.40 -20.32 -7.53
CA SER A 63 7.14 -20.36 -6.27
C SER A 63 6.38 -20.99 -5.11
N GLU A 64 5.12 -21.39 -5.28
CA GLU A 64 4.27 -21.97 -4.21
C GLU A 64 4.88 -23.22 -3.54
N LYS A 65 5.73 -23.95 -4.28
CA LYS A 65 6.42 -25.16 -3.77
C LYS A 65 7.81 -24.88 -3.15
N MET A 66 8.23 -23.62 -3.13
CA MET A 66 9.54 -23.21 -2.60
C MET A 66 9.40 -22.80 -1.14
N SER A 67 9.96 -23.58 -0.22
CA SER A 67 9.85 -23.32 1.23
C SER A 67 10.44 -21.97 1.67
N ASP A 68 11.43 -21.48 0.94
CA ASP A 68 12.19 -20.26 1.32
C ASP A 68 11.77 -19.02 0.53
N PHE A 69 10.70 -19.12 -0.28
CA PHE A 69 10.23 -17.97 -1.06
C PHE A 69 9.62 -16.92 -0.13
N ARG A 70 10.11 -15.70 -0.22
CA ARG A 70 9.55 -14.56 0.52
C ARG A 70 8.46 -13.89 -0.30
N PRO A 71 7.26 -13.68 0.28
CA PRO A 71 6.18 -12.98 -0.39
C PRO A 71 6.62 -11.62 -0.94
N LEU A 72 6.15 -11.29 -2.13
CA LEU A 72 6.45 -10.03 -2.81
C LEU A 72 5.49 -8.94 -2.32
N ASN A 73 5.90 -8.23 -1.29
CA ASN A 73 5.08 -7.19 -0.66
C ASN A 73 4.92 -5.96 -1.56
N ASN A 74 5.95 -5.69 -2.39
CA ASN A 74 5.99 -4.52 -3.26
C ASN A 74 6.38 -4.89 -4.69
N ALA A 75 5.79 -4.20 -5.66
CA ALA A 75 6.12 -4.25 -7.08
C ALA A 75 6.70 -2.89 -7.51
N ARG A 76 7.91 -2.87 -8.09
CA ARG A 76 8.52 -1.64 -8.55
C ARG A 76 7.91 -1.22 -9.88
N LEU A 77 7.41 0.02 -9.97
CA LEU A 77 6.81 0.57 -11.19
C LEU A 77 7.78 0.49 -12.37
N GLU A 78 9.03 0.84 -12.15
CA GLU A 78 10.07 0.94 -13.19
C GLU A 78 10.38 -0.40 -13.88
N THR A 79 10.15 -1.52 -13.18
CA THR A 79 10.42 -2.87 -13.70
C THR A 79 9.18 -3.76 -13.71
N LEU A 80 8.00 -3.16 -13.56
CA LEU A 80 6.76 -3.90 -13.42
C LEU A 80 6.43 -4.75 -14.66
N MET A 81 6.67 -4.20 -15.84
CA MET A 81 6.47 -4.90 -17.11
C MET A 81 7.55 -5.97 -17.40
N ASP A 82 8.75 -5.79 -16.86
CA ASP A 82 9.86 -6.75 -17.06
C ASP A 82 9.71 -8.01 -16.21
N LYS A 83 8.96 -7.90 -15.11
CA LYS A 83 8.75 -9.01 -14.18
C LYS A 83 7.51 -9.81 -14.57
N ARG A 84 7.73 -11.03 -15.05
CA ARG A 84 6.66 -11.97 -15.45
C ARG A 84 5.54 -12.12 -14.41
N THR A 85 5.89 -12.01 -13.13
CA THR A 85 4.91 -12.05 -12.03
C THR A 85 3.91 -10.90 -12.09
N PHE A 86 4.33 -9.70 -12.46
CA PHE A 86 3.51 -8.49 -12.37
C PHE A 86 2.92 -8.04 -13.71
N SER A 87 3.63 -8.29 -14.83
CA SER A 87 3.21 -7.82 -16.16
C SER A 87 1.82 -8.33 -16.58
N GLY A 88 1.45 -9.54 -16.19
CA GLY A 88 0.10 -10.08 -16.43
C GLY A 88 -0.96 -9.49 -15.48
N LEU A 89 -0.58 -9.14 -14.26
CA LEU A 89 -1.50 -8.62 -13.24
C LEU A 89 -1.91 -7.18 -13.52
N ILE A 90 -0.96 -6.33 -13.93
CA ILE A 90 -1.24 -4.91 -14.18
C ILE A 90 -2.32 -4.69 -15.24
N ALA A 91 -2.46 -5.60 -16.19
CA ALA A 91 -3.49 -5.50 -17.21
C ALA A 91 -4.92 -5.74 -16.67
N LYS A 92 -5.09 -6.62 -15.67
CA LYS A 92 -6.42 -7.16 -15.30
C LYS A 92 -6.70 -7.23 -13.80
N GLN A 93 -5.68 -7.18 -12.96
CA GLN A 93 -5.79 -7.48 -11.52
C GLN A 93 -5.21 -6.33 -10.69
N ARG A 94 -5.78 -5.15 -10.91
CA ARG A 94 -5.46 -3.92 -10.18
C ARG A 94 -6.40 -3.73 -9.00
N CYS A 95 -5.85 -3.24 -7.90
CA CYS A 95 -6.61 -2.82 -6.72
C CYS A 95 -5.97 -1.58 -6.11
N VAL A 96 -6.66 -0.99 -5.16
CA VAL A 96 -6.10 0.05 -4.30
C VAL A 96 -6.18 -0.36 -2.84
N VAL A 97 -5.23 0.09 -2.05
CA VAL A 97 -5.14 -0.20 -0.62
C VAL A 97 -5.36 1.10 0.15
N PRO A 98 -6.48 1.24 0.87
CA PRO A 98 -6.73 2.43 1.67
C PRO A 98 -5.77 2.48 2.87
N ALA A 99 -5.26 3.67 3.20
CA ALA A 99 -4.35 3.88 4.32
C ALA A 99 -4.48 5.30 4.91
N ASP A 100 -4.31 5.43 6.21
CA ASP A 100 -4.18 6.72 6.89
C ASP A 100 -2.78 7.31 6.74
N GLY A 101 -1.78 6.45 6.54
CA GLY A 101 -0.39 6.79 6.38
C GLY A 101 0.48 5.54 6.39
N TYR A 102 1.76 5.72 6.16
CA TYR A 102 2.72 4.62 6.18
C TYR A 102 3.97 4.99 6.95
N TYR A 103 4.72 3.96 7.38
CA TYR A 103 5.97 4.15 8.10
C TYR A 103 7.15 3.85 7.20
N GLU A 104 8.19 4.68 7.35
CA GLU A 104 9.52 4.44 6.82
C GLU A 104 10.59 4.77 7.85
N TRP A 105 11.79 4.21 7.66
CA TRP A 105 12.88 4.33 8.61
C TRP A 105 14.04 5.10 8.00
N ARG A 106 14.22 6.34 8.48
CA ARG A 106 15.40 7.15 8.16
C ARG A 106 16.62 6.62 8.90
N LYS A 107 17.73 6.52 8.20
CA LYS A 107 19.03 6.24 8.83
C LYS A 107 19.73 7.55 9.15
N ASN A 108 20.31 7.64 10.35
CA ASN A 108 21.27 8.69 10.66
C ASN A 108 22.68 8.32 10.17
N ASP A 109 23.65 9.21 10.34
CA ASP A 109 25.04 9.04 9.90
C ASP A 109 25.73 7.83 10.56
N GLU A 110 25.28 7.43 11.75
CA GLU A 110 25.76 6.25 12.47
C GLU A 110 25.07 4.94 12.02
N GLY A 111 24.13 5.02 11.04
CA GLY A 111 23.39 3.88 10.53
C GLY A 111 22.20 3.44 11.40
N LYS A 112 21.91 4.15 12.50
CA LYS A 112 20.77 3.91 13.38
C LYS A 112 19.48 4.35 12.68
N LYS A 113 18.42 3.52 12.79
CA LYS A 113 17.14 3.76 12.15
C LYS A 113 16.14 4.41 13.11
N PHE A 114 15.44 5.41 12.61
CA PHE A 114 14.38 6.13 13.29
C PHE A 114 13.10 6.02 12.46
N PRO A 115 11.97 5.61 13.05
CA PRO A 115 10.71 5.48 12.35
C PRO A 115 10.07 6.86 12.14
N TYR A 116 9.54 7.07 10.95
CA TYR A 116 8.76 8.24 10.57
C TYR A 116 7.39 7.78 10.08
N PHE A 117 6.34 8.50 10.48
CA PHE A 117 5.01 8.34 9.92
C PHE A 117 4.81 9.38 8.83
N ILE A 118 4.38 8.91 7.66
CA ILE A 118 4.17 9.71 6.45
C ILE A 118 2.69 9.66 6.12
N LYS A 119 2.05 10.82 5.97
CA LYS A 119 0.61 10.95 5.74
C LYS A 119 0.28 12.11 4.81
N HIS A 120 -0.99 12.20 4.38
CA HIS A 120 -1.50 13.38 3.71
C HIS A 120 -1.49 14.60 4.65
N GLU A 121 -1.18 15.79 4.14
CA GLU A 121 -1.09 17.00 4.96
C GLU A 121 -2.39 17.27 5.74
N HIS A 122 -3.54 17.07 5.10
CA HIS A 122 -4.86 17.32 5.69
C HIS A 122 -5.46 16.11 6.42
N ASN A 123 -4.66 15.08 6.75
CA ASN A 123 -5.10 13.83 7.39
C ASN A 123 -6.16 13.06 6.59
N GLU A 124 -6.21 13.26 5.29
CA GLU A 124 -7.09 12.50 4.41
C GLU A 124 -6.55 11.09 4.21
N ILE A 125 -7.48 10.13 4.10
CA ILE A 125 -7.15 8.78 3.68
C ILE A 125 -6.63 8.84 2.25
N PHE A 126 -5.61 8.06 1.95
CA PHE A 126 -5.11 7.90 0.60
C PHE A 126 -5.08 6.43 0.18
N PHE A 127 -4.82 6.17 -1.08
CA PHE A 127 -4.94 4.84 -1.66
C PHE A 127 -3.64 4.45 -2.35
N PHE A 128 -2.96 3.43 -1.84
CA PHE A 128 -1.83 2.87 -2.59
C PHE A 128 -2.33 2.15 -3.83
N SER A 129 -1.74 2.42 -4.99
CA SER A 129 -1.95 1.56 -6.15
C SER A 129 -1.31 0.20 -5.88
N ALA A 130 -2.02 -0.87 -6.25
CA ALA A 130 -1.60 -2.22 -5.96
C ALA A 130 -2.08 -3.20 -7.04
N LEU A 131 -1.50 -4.39 -7.01
CA LEU A 131 -1.88 -5.53 -7.82
C LEU A 131 -2.36 -6.64 -6.91
N TYR A 132 -3.36 -7.40 -7.36
CA TYR A 132 -3.82 -8.57 -6.63
C TYR A 132 -3.77 -9.83 -7.50
N GLN A 133 -3.76 -10.98 -6.86
CA GLN A 133 -3.97 -12.25 -7.53
C GLN A 133 -4.94 -13.12 -6.75
N LYS A 134 -5.60 -14.03 -7.49
CA LYS A 134 -6.44 -15.09 -6.96
C LYS A 134 -5.86 -16.42 -7.44
N ASN A 135 -4.94 -16.96 -6.69
CA ASN A 135 -4.41 -18.31 -6.89
C ASN A 135 -4.93 -19.21 -5.76
N THR A 136 -4.05 -19.97 -5.13
CA THR A 136 -4.36 -20.75 -3.92
C THR A 136 -4.82 -19.82 -2.78
N ASN A 137 -4.24 -18.62 -2.68
CA ASN A 137 -4.63 -17.58 -1.73
C ASN A 137 -5.07 -16.30 -2.46
N LEU A 138 -5.74 -15.43 -1.71
CA LEU A 138 -6.06 -14.07 -2.12
C LEU A 138 -4.93 -13.17 -1.64
N GLU A 139 -4.15 -12.58 -2.54
CA GLU A 139 -2.91 -11.87 -2.21
C GLU A 139 -2.79 -10.56 -2.99
N PHE A 140 -2.11 -9.57 -2.39
CA PHE A 140 -1.80 -8.31 -3.06
C PHE A 140 -0.36 -7.84 -2.85
N SER A 141 0.09 -6.95 -3.73
CA SER A 141 1.40 -6.31 -3.69
C SER A 141 1.25 -4.82 -4.01
N VAL A 142 1.84 -3.95 -3.20
CA VAL A 142 1.78 -2.49 -3.37
C VAL A 142 2.76 -2.04 -4.47
N ILE A 143 2.32 -1.18 -5.38
CA ILE A 143 3.21 -0.59 -6.39
C ILE A 143 4.00 0.55 -5.75
N THR A 144 5.32 0.53 -5.95
CA THR A 144 6.24 1.53 -5.43
C THR A 144 7.03 2.19 -6.56
N THR A 145 7.42 3.43 -6.36
CA THR A 145 8.25 4.21 -7.28
C THR A 145 9.43 4.86 -6.54
N GLU A 146 10.33 5.49 -7.26
CA GLU A 146 11.38 6.33 -6.67
C GLU A 146 10.75 7.47 -5.87
N ALA A 147 11.27 7.72 -4.68
CA ALA A 147 10.81 8.81 -3.84
C ALA A 147 11.11 10.16 -4.50
N LYS A 148 10.22 11.13 -4.27
CA LYS A 148 10.35 12.51 -4.76
C LYS A 148 10.10 13.49 -3.61
N GLY A 149 10.54 14.73 -3.82
CA GLY A 149 10.35 15.80 -2.86
C GLY A 149 10.98 15.47 -1.50
N THR A 150 10.32 15.88 -0.45
CA THR A 150 10.79 15.74 0.94
C THR A 150 10.89 14.29 1.43
N ILE A 151 10.20 13.33 0.76
CA ILE A 151 10.27 11.91 1.13
C ILE A 151 11.65 11.31 0.87
N LEU A 152 12.44 11.89 -0.05
CA LEU A 152 13.83 11.50 -0.30
C LEU A 152 14.71 11.60 0.96
N ASP A 153 14.40 12.51 1.87
CA ASP A 153 15.11 12.68 3.13
C ASP A 153 14.92 11.49 4.09
N ILE A 154 13.84 10.73 3.89
CA ILE A 154 13.48 9.57 4.73
C ILE A 154 13.91 8.27 4.04
N HIS A 155 13.50 8.08 2.79
CA HIS A 155 13.77 6.85 2.05
C HIS A 155 13.79 7.11 0.53
N HIS A 156 14.60 6.36 -0.22
CA HIS A 156 14.73 6.49 -1.69
C HIS A 156 13.52 5.92 -2.47
N ARG A 157 12.57 5.30 -1.81
CA ARG A 157 11.36 4.72 -2.41
C ARG A 157 10.12 5.18 -1.66
N MET A 158 8.98 5.25 -2.38
CA MET A 158 7.67 5.54 -1.84
C MET A 158 6.58 4.73 -2.57
N PRO A 159 5.41 4.48 -1.98
CA PRO A 159 4.29 3.90 -2.71
C PRO A 159 3.79 4.88 -3.77
N VAL A 160 3.18 4.36 -4.83
CA VAL A 160 2.37 5.17 -5.75
C VAL A 160 1.01 5.39 -5.08
N ILE A 161 0.72 6.64 -4.73
CA ILE A 161 -0.45 7.05 -3.94
C ILE A 161 -1.44 7.77 -4.84
N LEU A 162 -2.63 7.22 -4.96
CA LEU A 162 -3.72 7.79 -5.75
C LEU A 162 -4.62 8.65 -4.86
N LYS A 163 -5.14 9.74 -5.44
CA LYS A 163 -6.26 10.48 -4.91
C LYS A 163 -7.57 9.76 -5.21
N GLU A 164 -8.66 10.14 -4.53
CA GLU A 164 -9.95 9.48 -4.72
C GLU A 164 -10.45 9.53 -6.17
N GLU A 165 -10.33 10.68 -6.81
CA GLU A 165 -10.76 10.90 -8.20
C GLU A 165 -9.98 10.09 -9.25
N GLU A 166 -8.84 9.56 -8.88
CA GLU A 166 -7.97 8.76 -9.75
C GLU A 166 -8.26 7.26 -9.68
N ILE A 167 -8.95 6.80 -8.62
CA ILE A 167 -9.17 5.37 -8.33
C ILE A 167 -9.87 4.68 -9.50
N GLU A 168 -11.03 5.22 -9.92
CA GLU A 168 -11.82 4.62 -11.01
C GLU A 168 -11.02 4.58 -12.31
N ASN A 169 -10.30 5.66 -12.64
CA ASN A 169 -9.45 5.71 -13.81
C ASN A 169 -8.32 4.66 -13.74
N TYR A 170 -7.63 4.53 -12.61
CA TYR A 170 -6.60 3.51 -12.43
C TYR A 170 -7.15 2.09 -12.60
N LEU A 171 -8.28 1.78 -11.94
CA LEU A 171 -8.87 0.44 -11.95
C LEU A 171 -9.43 0.05 -13.32
N SER A 172 -9.92 1.03 -14.11
CA SER A 172 -10.58 0.80 -15.40
C SER A 172 -9.70 1.11 -16.61
N SER A 173 -8.52 1.70 -16.43
CA SER A 173 -7.64 2.12 -17.52
C SER A 173 -7.35 0.99 -18.51
N LYS A 174 -7.40 1.31 -19.80
CA LYS A 174 -6.91 0.42 -20.88
C LYS A 174 -5.38 0.43 -20.98
N ASP A 175 -4.76 1.53 -20.56
CA ASP A 175 -3.30 1.67 -20.47
C ASP A 175 -2.89 2.11 -19.05
N PRO A 176 -2.88 1.18 -18.10
CA PRO A 176 -2.52 1.48 -16.72
C PRO A 176 -1.05 1.89 -16.54
N MET A 177 -0.17 1.49 -17.47
CA MET A 177 1.24 1.90 -17.40
C MET A 177 1.42 3.35 -17.81
N ALA A 178 0.73 3.83 -18.86
CA ALA A 178 0.75 5.24 -19.22
C ALA A 178 0.19 6.11 -18.08
N PHE A 179 -0.92 5.65 -17.44
CA PHE A 179 -1.48 6.31 -16.27
C PHE A 179 -0.44 6.41 -15.13
N LEU A 180 0.14 5.29 -14.71
CA LEU A 180 1.09 5.26 -13.58
C LEU A 180 2.38 6.04 -13.86
N ASN A 181 2.88 6.03 -15.10
CA ASN A 181 4.10 6.75 -15.48
C ASN A 181 3.89 8.28 -15.52
N SER A 182 2.68 8.75 -15.78
CA SER A 182 2.33 10.17 -15.75
C SER A 182 1.85 10.66 -14.38
N HIS A 183 1.56 9.72 -13.45
CA HIS A 183 1.01 10.03 -12.15
C HIS A 183 2.01 10.78 -11.25
N GLN A 184 1.48 11.68 -10.46
CA GLN A 184 2.23 12.41 -9.43
C GLN A 184 1.56 12.19 -8.07
N ASN A 185 2.32 11.69 -7.13
CA ASN A 185 1.83 11.52 -5.77
C ASN A 185 1.37 12.86 -5.16
N PRO A 186 0.36 12.85 -4.28
CA PRO A 186 -0.04 14.03 -3.54
C PRO A 186 1.09 14.54 -2.63
N GLU A 187 0.94 15.75 -2.14
CA GLU A 187 1.85 16.29 -1.13
C GLU A 187 1.71 15.53 0.18
N LEU A 188 2.86 15.15 0.73
CA LEU A 188 2.95 14.35 1.94
C LEU A 188 3.76 15.10 3.00
N VAL A 189 3.33 14.95 4.24
CA VAL A 189 4.05 15.40 5.42
C VAL A 189 4.51 14.21 6.24
N PHE A 190 5.54 14.38 7.03
CA PHE A 190 6.08 13.34 7.89
C PHE A 190 6.58 13.90 9.21
N TYR A 191 6.63 13.03 10.20
CA TYR A 191 7.24 13.31 11.51
C TYR A 191 7.79 12.01 12.11
N GLU A 192 8.78 12.15 12.99
CA GLU A 192 9.33 11.02 13.74
C GLU A 192 8.30 10.51 14.74
N VAL A 193 8.20 9.18 14.89
CA VAL A 193 7.33 8.51 15.85
C VAL A 193 8.12 7.65 16.83
N GLY A 194 7.46 7.22 17.90
CA GLY A 194 8.04 6.33 18.89
C GLY A 194 8.54 5.01 18.31
N ARG A 195 9.52 4.37 18.98
CA ARG A 195 10.11 3.11 18.52
C ARG A 195 9.23 1.88 18.73
N ASP A 196 8.12 2.03 19.41
CA ASP A 196 7.17 0.95 19.66
C ASP A 196 6.59 0.37 18.38
N VAL A 197 6.54 1.15 17.30
CA VAL A 197 6.17 0.69 15.96
C VAL A 197 7.10 -0.39 15.41
N ASN A 198 8.33 -0.51 15.91
CA ASN A 198 9.27 -1.55 15.48
C ASN A 198 8.81 -2.97 15.86
N ASN A 199 8.07 -3.11 16.96
CA ASN A 199 7.46 -4.36 17.33
C ASN A 199 6.14 -4.55 16.57
N PRO A 200 6.05 -5.53 15.65
CA PRO A 200 4.83 -5.76 14.86
C PRO A 200 3.62 -6.21 15.68
N SER A 201 3.82 -6.67 16.92
CA SER A 201 2.73 -7.03 17.81
C SER A 201 2.05 -5.83 18.47
N ASN A 202 2.66 -4.65 18.41
CA ASN A 202 2.07 -3.44 18.93
C ASN A 202 1.01 -2.91 17.95
N ASN A 203 -0.20 -2.67 18.46
CA ASN A 203 -1.32 -2.13 17.68
C ASN A 203 -2.18 -1.23 18.57
N PHE A 204 -1.78 0.01 18.74
CA PHE A 204 -2.49 1.03 19.50
C PHE A 204 -2.29 2.39 18.84
N ILE A 205 -3.24 3.32 19.07
CA ILE A 205 -3.33 4.59 18.33
C ILE A 205 -2.12 5.51 18.56
N GLU A 206 -1.50 5.44 19.74
CA GLU A 206 -0.34 6.25 20.12
C GLU A 206 0.91 5.95 19.26
N LEU A 207 0.90 4.86 18.47
CA LEU A 207 1.95 4.62 17.47
C LEU A 207 1.99 5.71 16.37
N LEU A 208 0.90 6.47 16.23
CA LEU A 208 0.79 7.59 15.29
C LEU A 208 1.26 8.92 15.90
N ASP A 209 1.53 8.98 17.19
CA ASP A 209 1.90 10.23 17.86
C ASP A 209 3.36 10.61 17.53
N PRO A 210 3.66 11.90 17.39
CA PRO A 210 5.02 12.39 17.29
C PRO A 210 5.86 11.98 18.51
N ALA A 211 7.16 11.64 18.28
CA ALA A 211 8.11 11.20 19.30
C ALA A 211 8.53 12.33 20.25
#